data_05ec4804ae3fe8ad57c607c13a31ab82
#
_entry.id   05ec4804ae3fe8ad57c607c13a31ab82
#
_cell.length_a   1.000
_cell.length_b   1.000
_cell.length_c   1.000
_cell.angle_alpha   90.00
_cell.angle_beta   90.00
_cell.angle_gamma   90.00
#
_symmetry.space_group_name_H-M   'P 1'
#
loop_
_entity.id
_entity.type
_entity.pdbx_description
1 polymer ?
#
loop_
_entity_poly.entity_id
_entity_poly.type
_entity_poly.pdbx_seq_one_letter_code
_entity_poly.pdbx_strand_id
1 'polypeptide(L)'
;MTDLRKTSGCVICIDLKSFYASVECADRGLDPFTTNLVVADPDRSANTICLAITPAMKAAGVRNRCRVRDIPPGIEYLTAIPRMKRYMQVSGEIVGSYFELVSPQDLQVYSIDECFIDAAPYLRLYRIDARTFAKRLMRRAFEVSDVTATAGIGPNMFQAKVALDICAKHASDGIGQLDDESFKREIWFHRPITDIWGIGPGIARRLAKHGAYDLAGVCAVNPKVPRREFGKIAEYLIDHAWGLEACTVEQARSYRPRGHSLTNGQVLMRDYSCREVETLLREMVLGSALELVEKGLCAQVASVYVGYSASNFPHQSWEKCGPFGAATAGAGGSAKLPKPTNAVNALTDAVLGIYRARVTAGAFHPSREHSAGGPDARR
;
A
#
# COMPACT_ATOMS: atom_id res chain seq x y z
N MET A 1 10.66 -3.11 -35.10
CA MET A 1 9.60 -2.50 -34.30
C MET A 1 8.42 -3.45 -34.40
N THR A 2 8.31 -4.37 -33.44
CA THR A 2 7.18 -5.32 -33.36
C THR A 2 5.94 -4.49 -33.01
N ASP A 3 4.89 -4.65 -33.77
CA ASP A 3 3.63 -3.92 -33.60
C ASP A 3 2.94 -4.35 -32.29
N LEU A 4 3.26 -3.67 -31.20
CA LEU A 4 2.69 -3.87 -29.86
C LEU A 4 1.20 -3.48 -29.78
N ARG A 5 0.57 -3.08 -30.90
CA ARG A 5 -0.76 -2.49 -30.95
C ARG A 5 -1.91 -3.48 -31.10
N LYS A 6 -1.66 -4.80 -31.09
CA LYS A 6 -2.73 -5.81 -31.19
C LYS A 6 -2.53 -6.95 -30.21
N THR A 7 -2.65 -6.66 -28.94
CA THR A 7 -3.01 -7.70 -27.99
C THR A 7 -4.51 -7.58 -27.72
N SER A 8 -5.29 -8.47 -28.30
CA SER A 8 -6.68 -8.72 -27.90
C SER A 8 -6.70 -9.37 -26.50
N GLY A 9 -5.98 -8.79 -25.56
CA GLY A 9 -5.92 -9.21 -24.18
C GLY A 9 -7.22 -8.87 -23.47
N CYS A 10 -7.58 -9.64 -22.47
CA CYS A 10 -8.63 -9.32 -21.54
C CYS A 10 -8.15 -9.63 -20.13
N VAL A 11 -7.89 -8.61 -19.36
CA VAL A 11 -7.49 -8.74 -17.96
C VAL A 11 -8.64 -8.30 -17.07
N ILE A 12 -8.90 -9.08 -16.03
CA ILE A 12 -9.86 -8.72 -14.96
C ILE A 12 -9.07 -8.49 -13.68
N CYS A 13 -9.25 -7.32 -13.07
CA CYS A 13 -8.77 -7.00 -11.74
C CYS A 13 -9.94 -7.12 -10.76
N ILE A 14 -9.80 -7.93 -9.70
CA ILE A 14 -10.82 -8.12 -8.66
C ILE A 14 -10.31 -7.46 -7.38
N ASP A 15 -11.18 -6.74 -6.67
CA ASP A 15 -10.92 -6.13 -5.35
C ASP A 15 -12.05 -6.50 -4.38
N LEU A 16 -11.67 -6.93 -3.17
CA LEU A 16 -12.60 -7.31 -2.11
C LEU A 16 -13.02 -6.07 -1.31
N LYS A 17 -14.30 -5.73 -1.35
CA LYS A 17 -14.84 -4.50 -0.74
C LYS A 17 -14.59 -4.44 0.76
N SER A 18 -13.86 -3.39 1.20
CA SER A 18 -13.59 -3.14 2.63
C SER A 18 -13.09 -4.39 3.37
N PHE A 19 -12.22 -5.16 2.76
CA PHE A 19 -11.92 -6.56 3.03
C PHE A 19 -11.92 -6.93 4.50
N TYR A 20 -11.04 -6.34 5.32
CA TYR A 20 -10.95 -6.71 6.74
C TYR A 20 -12.26 -6.46 7.50
N ALA A 21 -12.92 -5.34 7.24
CA ALA A 21 -14.18 -5.03 7.90
C ALA A 21 -15.31 -5.96 7.43
N SER A 22 -15.31 -6.34 6.15
CA SER A 22 -16.28 -7.31 5.61
C SER A 22 -16.07 -8.70 6.19
N VAL A 23 -14.83 -9.17 6.35
CA VAL A 23 -14.52 -10.44 7.05
C VAL A 23 -14.99 -10.41 8.50
N GLU A 24 -14.79 -9.29 9.21
CA GLU A 24 -15.26 -9.15 10.59
C GLU A 24 -16.79 -9.16 10.69
N CYS A 25 -17.49 -8.60 9.71
CA CYS A 25 -18.94 -8.69 9.63
C CYS A 25 -19.39 -10.12 9.30
N ALA A 26 -18.82 -10.77 8.29
CA ALA A 26 -19.15 -12.13 7.89
C ALA A 26 -19.00 -13.14 9.05
N ASP A 27 -17.87 -13.09 9.77
CA ASP A 27 -17.61 -13.95 10.92
C ASP A 27 -18.59 -13.72 12.11
N ARG A 28 -19.35 -12.60 12.11
CA ARG A 28 -20.37 -12.25 13.13
C ARG A 28 -21.80 -12.38 12.61
N GLY A 29 -21.98 -12.79 11.36
CA GLY A 29 -23.33 -12.83 10.74
C GLY A 29 -23.94 -11.44 10.54
N LEU A 30 -23.11 -10.39 10.32
CA LEU A 30 -23.53 -9.01 10.13
C LEU A 30 -23.39 -8.60 8.67
N ASP A 31 -24.28 -7.74 8.19
CA ASP A 31 -24.20 -7.14 6.87
C ASP A 31 -23.29 -5.89 6.91
N PRO A 32 -22.16 -5.87 6.16
CA PRO A 32 -21.25 -4.73 6.15
C PRO A 32 -21.83 -3.46 5.50
N PHE A 33 -22.94 -3.56 4.76
CA PHE A 33 -23.60 -2.41 4.15
C PHE A 33 -24.55 -1.68 5.09
N THR A 34 -24.99 -2.33 6.17
CA THR A 34 -25.89 -1.77 7.18
C THR A 34 -25.24 -1.63 8.55
N THR A 35 -24.15 -2.32 8.80
CA THR A 35 -23.44 -2.31 10.09
C THR A 35 -22.27 -1.34 10.06
N ASN A 36 -22.23 -0.40 10.99
CA ASN A 36 -21.05 0.44 11.23
C ASN A 36 -20.02 -0.35 12.02
N LEU A 37 -18.90 -0.70 11.38
CA LEU A 37 -17.80 -1.40 12.01
C LEU A 37 -16.45 -0.85 11.54
N VAL A 38 -15.51 -0.70 12.48
CA VAL A 38 -14.13 -0.34 12.22
C VAL A 38 -13.20 -1.46 12.69
N VAL A 39 -12.15 -1.71 11.92
CA VAL A 39 -11.06 -2.60 12.32
C VAL A 39 -9.92 -1.75 12.86
N ALA A 40 -9.81 -1.72 14.18
CA ALA A 40 -8.78 -0.97 14.90
C ALA A 40 -8.49 -1.67 16.23
N ASP A 41 -7.33 -1.39 16.80
CA ASP A 41 -6.97 -1.89 18.13
C ASP A 41 -7.50 -0.92 19.20
N PRO A 42 -8.50 -1.30 20.00
CA PRO A 42 -9.12 -0.41 20.99
C PRO A 42 -8.18 -0.09 22.17
N ASP A 43 -7.17 -0.94 22.44
CA ASP A 43 -6.20 -0.76 23.52
C ASP A 43 -5.13 0.29 23.15
N ARG A 44 -5.10 0.73 21.90
CA ARG A 44 -4.27 1.84 21.45
C ARG A 44 -4.97 3.17 21.66
N SER A 45 -4.21 4.26 21.54
CA SER A 45 -4.76 5.61 21.66
C SER A 45 -5.75 5.95 20.54
N ALA A 46 -6.55 6.99 20.74
CA ALA A 46 -7.45 7.53 19.72
C ALA A 46 -6.73 7.98 18.41
N ASN A 47 -5.39 8.04 18.42
CA ASN A 47 -4.57 8.28 17.23
C ASN A 47 -4.38 7.03 16.35
N THR A 48 -4.86 5.87 16.78
CA THR A 48 -4.78 4.61 16.01
C THR A 48 -5.50 4.76 14.69
N ILE A 49 -4.86 4.25 13.63
CA ILE A 49 -5.44 4.22 12.28
C ILE A 49 -6.42 3.05 12.20
N CYS A 50 -7.62 3.32 11.71
CA CYS A 50 -8.57 2.29 11.30
C CYS A 50 -8.01 1.57 10.06
N LEU A 51 -7.66 0.30 10.20
CA LEU A 51 -7.11 -0.50 9.09
C LEU A 51 -8.15 -0.71 7.99
N ALA A 52 -9.41 -0.85 8.36
CA ALA A 52 -10.55 -0.90 7.46
C ALA A 52 -11.81 -0.39 8.16
N ILE A 53 -12.76 0.06 7.37
CA ILE A 53 -14.10 0.43 7.80
C ILE A 53 -15.13 -0.17 6.84
N THR A 54 -16.32 -0.45 7.33
CA THR A 54 -17.40 -1.01 6.52
C THR A 54 -17.89 -0.03 5.43
N PRO A 55 -18.54 -0.54 4.37
CA PRO A 55 -19.25 0.31 3.41
C PRO A 55 -20.28 1.23 4.06
N ALA A 56 -20.99 0.76 5.11
CA ALA A 56 -21.92 1.59 5.90
C ALA A 56 -21.22 2.83 6.48
N MET A 57 -20.05 2.65 7.11
CA MET A 57 -19.25 3.76 7.64
C MET A 57 -18.80 4.73 6.54
N LYS A 58 -18.41 4.20 5.36
CA LYS A 58 -18.05 5.05 4.21
C LYS A 58 -19.25 5.85 3.71
N ALA A 59 -20.43 5.25 3.66
CA ALA A 59 -21.69 5.93 3.30
C ALA A 59 -22.06 7.02 4.33
N ALA A 60 -21.74 6.81 5.61
CA ALA A 60 -21.87 7.82 6.65
C ALA A 60 -20.80 8.94 6.60
N GLY A 61 -19.93 8.98 5.56
CA GLY A 61 -18.95 10.01 5.33
C GLY A 61 -17.60 9.81 6.05
N VAL A 62 -17.40 8.67 6.70
CA VAL A 62 -16.11 8.37 7.36
C VAL A 62 -15.06 8.01 6.31
N ARG A 63 -13.89 8.63 6.41
CA ARG A 63 -12.79 8.38 5.48
C ARG A 63 -12.13 7.02 5.76
N ASN A 64 -11.84 6.28 4.70
CA ASN A 64 -11.03 5.07 4.83
C ASN A 64 -9.63 5.41 5.40
N ARG A 65 -9.09 4.53 6.26
CA ARG A 65 -7.80 4.73 6.95
C ARG A 65 -7.73 6.01 7.78
N CYS A 66 -8.87 6.53 8.27
CA CYS A 66 -8.91 7.62 9.25
C CYS A 66 -8.32 7.15 10.58
N ARG A 67 -8.01 8.09 11.47
CA ARG A 67 -7.75 7.76 12.87
C ARG A 67 -9.08 7.60 13.61
N VAL A 68 -9.09 6.82 14.67
CA VAL A 68 -10.30 6.62 15.50
C VAL A 68 -10.89 7.96 15.96
N ARG A 69 -10.04 8.93 16.35
CA ARG A 69 -10.48 10.28 16.75
C ARG A 69 -11.10 11.13 15.63
N ASP A 70 -10.86 10.76 14.37
CA ASP A 70 -11.36 11.49 13.21
C ASP A 70 -12.75 10.99 12.78
N ILE A 71 -13.29 9.96 13.46
CA ILE A 71 -14.66 9.49 13.26
C ILE A 71 -15.60 10.55 13.85
N PRO A 72 -16.58 11.05 13.08
CA PRO A 72 -17.50 12.06 13.56
C PRO A 72 -18.23 11.63 14.85
N PRO A 73 -18.33 12.52 15.84
CA PRO A 73 -19.10 12.24 17.05
C PRO A 73 -20.57 12.00 16.69
N GLY A 74 -21.20 11.03 17.36
CA GLY A 74 -22.59 10.65 17.10
C GLY A 74 -22.77 9.47 16.13
N ILE A 75 -21.71 8.97 15.51
CA ILE A 75 -21.76 7.70 14.78
C ILE A 75 -21.46 6.58 15.77
N GLU A 76 -22.46 5.76 16.08
CA GLU A 76 -22.27 4.52 16.83
C GLU A 76 -21.66 3.45 15.90
N TYR A 77 -20.63 2.74 16.37
CA TYR A 77 -19.95 1.70 15.60
C TYR A 77 -19.36 0.61 16.49
N LEU A 78 -19.19 -0.56 15.90
CA LEU A 78 -18.47 -1.67 16.50
C LEU A 78 -16.98 -1.55 16.21
N THR A 79 -16.14 -1.89 17.19
CA THR A 79 -14.70 -2.00 16.99
C THR A 79 -14.28 -3.47 16.97
N ALA A 80 -13.59 -3.87 15.92
CA ALA A 80 -13.00 -5.21 15.79
C ALA A 80 -11.48 -5.13 15.88
N ILE A 81 -10.90 -5.97 16.72
CA ILE A 81 -9.43 -6.10 16.83
C ILE A 81 -8.91 -6.74 15.54
N PRO A 82 -7.80 -6.22 14.96
CA PRO A 82 -7.22 -6.79 13.74
C PRO A 82 -6.81 -8.26 13.90
N ARG A 83 -7.34 -9.14 13.05
CA ARG A 83 -7.03 -10.58 13.02
C ARG A 83 -6.31 -10.96 11.72
N MET A 84 -5.09 -10.47 11.53
CA MET A 84 -4.36 -10.59 10.26
C MET A 84 -4.27 -12.03 9.74
N LYS A 85 -4.05 -13.01 10.61
CA LYS A 85 -4.03 -14.44 10.24
C LYS A 85 -5.37 -14.88 9.62
N ARG A 86 -6.51 -14.43 10.20
CA ARG A 86 -7.83 -14.73 9.66
C ARG A 86 -8.04 -14.10 8.28
N TYR A 87 -7.61 -12.85 8.10
CA TYR A 87 -7.72 -12.17 6.81
C TYR A 87 -6.89 -12.87 5.73
N MET A 88 -5.66 -13.28 6.06
CA MET A 88 -4.82 -14.07 5.14
C MET A 88 -5.46 -15.41 4.79
N GLN A 89 -6.10 -16.09 5.75
CA GLN A 89 -6.82 -17.34 5.53
C GLN A 89 -7.99 -17.12 4.56
N VAL A 90 -8.87 -16.15 4.82
CA VAL A 90 -10.03 -15.85 3.95
C VAL A 90 -9.58 -15.44 2.55
N SER A 91 -8.53 -14.60 2.44
CA SER A 91 -7.93 -14.25 1.15
C SER A 91 -7.46 -15.50 0.38
N GLY A 92 -6.79 -16.43 1.09
CA GLY A 92 -6.35 -17.70 0.50
C GLY A 92 -7.51 -18.60 0.05
N GLU A 93 -8.59 -18.66 0.82
CA GLU A 93 -9.83 -19.39 0.48
C GLU A 93 -10.48 -18.81 -0.79
N ILE A 94 -10.57 -17.47 -0.89
CA ILE A 94 -11.11 -16.79 -2.08
C ILE A 94 -10.24 -17.06 -3.30
N VAL A 95 -8.93 -16.84 -3.20
CA VAL A 95 -7.99 -17.09 -4.32
C VAL A 95 -8.02 -18.56 -4.72
N GLY A 96 -8.05 -19.47 -3.76
CA GLY A 96 -8.19 -20.91 -4.00
C GLY A 96 -9.46 -21.27 -4.78
N SER A 97 -10.57 -20.59 -4.48
CA SER A 97 -11.84 -20.80 -5.17
C SER A 97 -11.82 -20.35 -6.64
N TYR A 98 -10.99 -19.36 -6.98
CA TYR A 98 -10.82 -18.94 -8.38
C TYR A 98 -10.14 -20.02 -9.24
N PHE A 99 -9.33 -20.90 -8.65
CA PHE A 99 -8.68 -21.99 -9.38
C PHE A 99 -9.65 -23.06 -9.89
N GLU A 100 -10.91 -23.02 -9.50
CA GLU A 100 -11.98 -23.81 -10.12
C GLU A 100 -12.38 -23.24 -11.50
N LEU A 101 -12.08 -21.96 -11.74
CA LEU A 101 -12.48 -21.24 -12.95
C LEU A 101 -11.29 -20.88 -13.85
N VAL A 102 -10.09 -20.69 -13.27
CA VAL A 102 -8.88 -20.29 -13.97
C VAL A 102 -7.67 -21.09 -13.52
N SER A 103 -6.68 -21.21 -14.41
CA SER A 103 -5.40 -21.80 -14.04
C SER A 103 -4.61 -20.90 -13.09
N PRO A 104 -3.86 -21.47 -12.13
CA PRO A 104 -2.96 -20.71 -11.30
C PRO A 104 -1.92 -19.86 -12.05
N GLN A 105 -1.58 -20.24 -13.30
CA GLN A 105 -0.65 -19.51 -14.15
C GLN A 105 -1.21 -18.17 -14.62
N ASP A 106 -2.53 -18.07 -14.78
CA ASP A 106 -3.22 -16.90 -15.32
C ASP A 106 -3.73 -15.97 -14.23
N LEU A 107 -3.40 -16.24 -12.96
CA LEU A 107 -3.78 -15.42 -11.81
C LEU A 107 -2.53 -14.89 -11.09
N GLN A 108 -2.47 -13.58 -10.89
CA GLN A 108 -1.49 -12.89 -10.06
C GLN A 108 -2.17 -12.26 -8.84
N VAL A 109 -1.83 -12.72 -7.65
CA VAL A 109 -2.21 -12.06 -6.40
C VAL A 109 -1.39 -10.79 -6.26
N TYR A 110 -2.06 -9.64 -6.28
CA TYR A 110 -1.43 -8.33 -6.18
C TYR A 110 -1.32 -7.84 -4.74
N SER A 111 -2.38 -8.05 -3.96
CA SER A 111 -2.42 -7.76 -2.53
C SER A 111 -3.26 -8.80 -1.80
N ILE A 112 -3.51 -8.61 -0.51
CA ILE A 112 -4.35 -9.50 0.29
C ILE A 112 -5.83 -9.48 -0.16
N ASP A 113 -6.25 -8.42 -0.86
CA ASP A 113 -7.62 -8.17 -1.28
C ASP A 113 -7.77 -7.94 -2.79
N GLU A 114 -6.66 -7.97 -3.54
CA GLU A 114 -6.67 -7.73 -4.99
C GLU A 114 -5.91 -8.80 -5.78
N CYS A 115 -6.46 -9.17 -6.93
CA CYS A 115 -5.78 -10.04 -7.90
C CYS A 115 -6.06 -9.62 -9.34
N PHE A 116 -5.13 -9.96 -10.24
CA PHE A 116 -5.28 -9.85 -11.68
C PHE A 116 -5.43 -11.23 -12.29
N ILE A 117 -6.31 -11.35 -13.28
CA ILE A 117 -6.60 -12.59 -13.99
C ILE A 117 -6.51 -12.31 -15.49
N ASP A 118 -5.67 -13.06 -16.21
CA ASP A 118 -5.77 -13.12 -17.67
C ASP A 118 -7.02 -13.92 -18.06
N ALA A 119 -8.06 -13.20 -18.44
CA ALA A 119 -9.36 -13.77 -18.74
C ALA A 119 -9.49 -14.26 -20.20
N ALA A 120 -8.62 -13.81 -21.09
CA ALA A 120 -8.77 -14.05 -22.55
C ALA A 120 -8.93 -15.53 -22.93
N PRO A 121 -8.19 -16.51 -22.37
CA PRO A 121 -8.39 -17.93 -22.67
C PRO A 121 -9.75 -18.44 -22.22
N TYR A 122 -10.26 -17.96 -21.10
CA TYR A 122 -11.47 -18.46 -20.44
C TYR A 122 -12.75 -17.95 -21.09
N LEU A 123 -12.73 -16.75 -21.66
CA LEU A 123 -13.87 -16.20 -22.43
C LEU A 123 -14.20 -17.14 -23.62
N ARG A 124 -13.16 -17.64 -24.31
CA ARG A 124 -13.30 -18.59 -25.39
C ARG A 124 -13.75 -19.96 -24.89
N LEU A 125 -13.12 -20.44 -23.82
CA LEU A 125 -13.41 -21.75 -23.22
C LEU A 125 -14.86 -21.86 -22.76
N TYR A 126 -15.34 -20.84 -22.03
CA TYR A 126 -16.69 -20.84 -21.47
C TYR A 126 -17.74 -20.23 -22.42
N ARG A 127 -17.32 -19.65 -23.54
CA ARG A 127 -18.17 -18.98 -24.52
C ARG A 127 -19.04 -17.87 -23.88
N ILE A 128 -18.42 -17.04 -23.05
CA ILE A 128 -19.07 -15.92 -22.37
C ILE A 128 -18.26 -14.65 -22.58
N ASP A 129 -18.90 -13.49 -22.35
CA ASP A 129 -18.24 -12.20 -22.34
C ASP A 129 -17.49 -11.93 -21.03
N ALA A 130 -16.60 -10.94 -21.05
CA ALA A 130 -15.75 -10.58 -19.93
C ALA A 130 -16.56 -10.16 -18.68
N ARG A 131 -17.66 -9.43 -18.87
CA ARG A 131 -18.52 -8.97 -17.78
C ARG A 131 -19.24 -10.13 -17.08
N THR A 132 -19.72 -11.09 -17.85
CA THR A 132 -20.30 -12.33 -17.32
C THR A 132 -19.27 -13.15 -16.56
N PHE A 133 -18.03 -13.21 -17.07
CA PHE A 133 -16.95 -13.91 -16.36
C PHE A 133 -16.55 -13.20 -15.07
N ALA A 134 -16.43 -11.88 -15.07
CA ALA A 134 -16.19 -11.10 -13.85
C ALA A 134 -17.28 -11.35 -12.79
N LYS A 135 -18.57 -11.38 -13.19
CA LYS A 135 -19.67 -11.72 -12.28
C LYS A 135 -19.56 -13.13 -11.69
N ARG A 136 -19.06 -14.11 -12.46
CA ARG A 136 -18.81 -15.46 -11.91
C ARG A 136 -17.71 -15.46 -10.85
N LEU A 137 -16.61 -14.75 -11.11
CA LEU A 137 -15.52 -14.63 -10.14
C LEU A 137 -15.99 -13.91 -8.87
N MET A 138 -16.69 -12.77 -9.00
CA MET A 138 -17.24 -12.03 -7.85
C MET A 138 -18.22 -12.88 -7.04
N ARG A 139 -19.09 -13.63 -7.70
CA ARG A 139 -20.02 -14.57 -7.06
C ARG A 139 -19.27 -15.64 -6.29
N ARG A 140 -18.20 -16.22 -6.91
CA ARG A 140 -17.42 -17.25 -6.27
C ARG A 140 -16.73 -16.77 -5.00
N ALA A 141 -16.20 -15.55 -5.01
CA ALA A 141 -15.66 -14.92 -3.81
C ALA A 141 -16.71 -14.80 -2.70
N PHE A 142 -17.91 -14.35 -3.06
CA PHE A 142 -19.02 -14.20 -2.10
C PHE A 142 -19.47 -15.54 -1.53
N GLU A 143 -19.63 -16.57 -2.36
CA GLU A 143 -20.08 -17.91 -1.95
C GLU A 143 -19.18 -18.58 -0.91
N VAL A 144 -17.87 -18.29 -0.93
CA VAL A 144 -16.91 -18.92 0.00
C VAL A 144 -16.59 -18.06 1.21
N SER A 145 -16.95 -16.77 1.21
CA SER A 145 -16.49 -15.84 2.26
C SER A 145 -17.52 -14.82 2.75
N ASP A 146 -18.68 -14.73 2.13
CA ASP A 146 -19.67 -13.65 2.32
C ASP A 146 -19.10 -12.23 2.09
N VAL A 147 -17.91 -12.14 1.45
CA VAL A 147 -17.29 -10.86 1.12
C VAL A 147 -17.63 -10.47 -0.32
N THR A 148 -18.18 -9.28 -0.50
CA THR A 148 -18.48 -8.75 -1.82
C THR A 148 -17.20 -8.23 -2.50
N ALA A 149 -17.15 -8.35 -3.83
CA ALA A 149 -16.06 -7.88 -4.65
C ALA A 149 -16.53 -6.82 -5.65
N THR A 150 -15.58 -6.11 -6.24
CA THR A 150 -15.71 -5.28 -7.43
C THR A 150 -14.72 -5.75 -8.49
N ALA A 151 -14.98 -5.42 -9.75
CA ALA A 151 -14.13 -5.83 -10.85
C ALA A 151 -13.83 -4.68 -11.81
N GLY A 152 -12.61 -4.67 -12.33
CA GLY A 152 -12.22 -3.83 -13.45
C GLY A 152 -11.79 -4.71 -14.62
N ILE A 153 -12.26 -4.39 -15.83
CA ILE A 153 -11.98 -5.12 -17.06
C ILE A 153 -11.25 -4.20 -18.02
N GLY A 154 -10.16 -4.68 -18.59
CA GLY A 154 -9.38 -3.92 -19.56
C GLY A 154 -8.55 -4.83 -20.47
N PRO A 155 -7.97 -4.29 -21.56
CA PRO A 155 -7.11 -5.05 -22.46
C PRO A 155 -5.75 -5.41 -21.85
N ASN A 156 -5.37 -4.76 -20.74
CA ASN A 156 -4.13 -4.99 -20.00
C ASN A 156 -4.34 -4.72 -18.51
N MET A 157 -3.33 -5.02 -17.68
CA MET A 157 -3.42 -4.86 -16.21
C MET A 157 -3.65 -3.41 -15.79
N PHE A 158 -3.02 -2.43 -16.47
CA PHE A 158 -3.17 -1.03 -16.14
C PHE A 158 -4.60 -0.55 -16.36
N GLN A 159 -5.17 -0.78 -17.56
CA GLN A 159 -6.54 -0.38 -17.83
C GLN A 159 -7.56 -1.13 -16.97
N ALA A 160 -7.33 -2.43 -16.68
CA ALA A 160 -8.18 -3.19 -15.77
C ALA A 160 -8.17 -2.59 -14.35
N LYS A 161 -6.99 -2.18 -13.84
CA LYS A 161 -6.88 -1.54 -12.52
C LYS A 161 -7.53 -0.17 -12.50
N VAL A 162 -7.36 0.65 -13.55
CA VAL A 162 -8.01 1.97 -13.65
C VAL A 162 -9.53 1.83 -13.78
N ALA A 163 -10.01 0.83 -14.54
CA ALA A 163 -11.44 0.53 -14.62
C ALA A 163 -12.02 0.16 -13.25
N LEU A 164 -11.28 -0.61 -12.45
CA LEU A 164 -11.66 -0.96 -11.08
C LEU A 164 -11.71 0.29 -10.18
N ASP A 165 -10.63 1.07 -10.17
CA ASP A 165 -10.46 2.17 -9.20
C ASP A 165 -11.37 3.37 -9.49
N ILE A 166 -11.73 3.60 -10.75
CA ILE A 166 -12.51 4.76 -11.19
C ILE A 166 -13.91 4.36 -11.65
N CYS A 167 -14.01 3.48 -12.68
CA CYS A 167 -15.28 3.20 -13.32
C CYS A 167 -16.21 2.30 -12.47
N ALA A 168 -15.65 1.27 -11.80
CA ALA A 168 -16.46 0.33 -11.03
C ALA A 168 -17.19 0.98 -9.86
N LYS A 169 -16.65 2.08 -9.31
CA LYS A 169 -17.29 2.84 -8.21
C LYS A 169 -18.64 3.44 -8.59
N HIS A 170 -18.84 3.73 -9.88
CA HIS A 170 -20.04 4.34 -10.42
C HIS A 170 -20.97 3.34 -11.12
N ALA A 171 -20.54 2.08 -11.23
CA ALA A 171 -21.32 1.02 -11.84
C ALA A 171 -22.24 0.34 -10.82
N SER A 172 -23.53 0.18 -11.17
CA SER A 172 -24.53 -0.43 -10.29
C SER A 172 -24.22 -1.89 -9.91
N ASP A 173 -23.52 -2.61 -10.81
CA ASP A 173 -23.09 -4.00 -10.59
C ASP A 173 -21.65 -4.11 -10.08
N GLY A 174 -20.99 -2.99 -9.78
CA GLY A 174 -19.62 -2.95 -9.28
C GLY A 174 -18.55 -3.36 -10.30
N ILE A 175 -18.85 -3.31 -11.61
CA ILE A 175 -17.92 -3.69 -12.67
C ILE A 175 -17.64 -2.48 -13.57
N GLY A 176 -16.38 -2.03 -13.58
CA GLY A 176 -15.86 -1.08 -14.56
C GLY A 176 -15.28 -1.81 -15.76
N GLN A 177 -15.37 -1.22 -16.94
CA GLN A 177 -14.78 -1.79 -18.16
C GLN A 177 -14.25 -0.68 -19.05
N LEU A 178 -13.01 -0.87 -19.51
CA LEU A 178 -12.34 0.05 -20.44
C LEU A 178 -11.78 -0.75 -21.63
N ASP A 179 -11.76 -0.07 -22.75
CA ASP A 179 -10.98 -0.36 -23.94
C ASP A 179 -10.17 0.89 -24.33
N ASP A 180 -9.37 0.81 -25.38
CA ASP A 180 -8.48 1.91 -25.78
C ASP A 180 -9.23 3.20 -26.16
N GLU A 181 -10.46 3.10 -26.62
CA GLU A 181 -11.28 4.26 -26.99
C GLU A 181 -11.96 4.88 -25.78
N SER A 182 -12.60 4.06 -24.95
CA SER A 182 -13.24 4.50 -23.70
C SER A 182 -12.20 5.01 -22.70
N PHE A 183 -11.01 4.40 -22.65
CA PHE A 183 -9.89 4.90 -21.84
C PHE A 183 -9.55 6.36 -22.19
N LYS A 184 -9.39 6.69 -23.48
CA LYS A 184 -9.12 8.07 -23.92
C LYS A 184 -10.29 9.00 -23.63
N ARG A 185 -11.51 8.54 -23.86
CA ARG A 185 -12.72 9.36 -23.67
C ARG A 185 -12.98 9.67 -22.20
N GLU A 186 -12.78 8.70 -21.30
CA GLU A 186 -13.23 8.76 -19.90
C GLU A 186 -12.10 9.04 -18.91
N ILE A 187 -10.87 8.58 -19.21
CA ILE A 187 -9.76 8.59 -18.26
C ILE A 187 -8.71 9.66 -18.58
N TRP A 188 -8.47 10.01 -19.85
CA TRP A 188 -7.42 10.95 -20.20
C TRP A 188 -7.51 12.29 -19.46
N PHE A 189 -8.73 12.79 -19.25
CA PHE A 189 -9.00 14.06 -18.58
C PHE A 189 -9.48 13.90 -17.14
N HIS A 190 -9.41 12.68 -16.60
CA HIS A 190 -9.79 12.41 -15.20
C HIS A 190 -8.89 13.18 -14.23
N ARG A 191 -9.52 13.79 -13.21
CA ARG A 191 -8.86 14.51 -12.12
C ARG A 191 -9.49 14.17 -10.79
N PRO A 192 -8.69 14.08 -9.74
CA PRO A 192 -7.25 14.37 -9.68
C PRO A 192 -6.42 13.22 -10.29
N ILE A 193 -5.26 13.53 -10.87
CA ILE A 193 -4.35 12.54 -11.50
C ILE A 193 -3.85 11.51 -10.48
N THR A 194 -3.93 11.80 -9.18
CA THR A 194 -3.57 10.86 -8.09
C THR A 194 -4.53 9.69 -7.93
N ASP A 195 -5.68 9.69 -8.60
CA ASP A 195 -6.58 8.54 -8.65
C ASP A 195 -6.08 7.47 -9.63
N ILE A 196 -5.15 7.85 -10.50
CA ILE A 196 -4.52 6.93 -11.46
C ILE A 196 -3.49 6.07 -10.74
N TRP A 197 -3.61 4.77 -10.91
CA TRP A 197 -2.69 3.80 -10.33
C TRP A 197 -1.22 4.12 -10.68
N GLY A 198 -0.36 4.12 -9.66
CA GLY A 198 1.06 4.43 -9.80
C GLY A 198 1.40 5.93 -9.70
N ILE A 199 0.42 6.85 -9.65
CA ILE A 199 0.65 8.28 -9.55
C ILE A 199 0.31 8.80 -8.15
N GLY A 200 1.29 8.81 -7.26
CA GLY A 200 1.13 9.40 -5.94
C GLY A 200 1.34 10.92 -5.92
N PRO A 201 1.07 11.60 -4.76
CA PRO A 201 1.18 13.06 -4.64
C PRO A 201 2.56 13.63 -5.02
N GLY A 202 3.63 12.86 -4.80
CA GLY A 202 5.00 13.26 -5.15
C GLY A 202 5.23 13.33 -6.66
N ILE A 203 4.68 12.36 -7.41
CA ILE A 203 4.72 12.35 -8.88
C ILE A 203 3.82 13.46 -9.42
N ALA A 204 2.59 13.56 -8.93
CA ALA A 204 1.64 14.57 -9.36
C ALA A 204 2.18 16.01 -9.22
N ARG A 205 2.83 16.34 -8.09
CA ARG A 205 3.47 17.65 -7.89
C ARG A 205 4.57 17.95 -8.90
N ARG A 206 5.35 16.94 -9.31
CA ARG A 206 6.41 17.12 -10.32
C ARG A 206 5.83 17.25 -11.71
N LEU A 207 4.80 16.48 -12.06
CA LEU A 207 4.07 16.62 -13.32
C LEU A 207 3.41 17.99 -13.46
N ALA A 208 2.81 18.51 -12.38
CA ALA A 208 2.18 19.83 -12.36
C ALA A 208 3.15 20.98 -12.70
N LYS A 209 4.45 20.87 -12.42
CA LYS A 209 5.48 21.86 -12.83
C LYS A 209 5.60 21.99 -14.36
N HIS A 210 5.14 20.99 -15.09
CA HIS A 210 5.16 20.94 -16.55
C HIS A 210 3.76 21.07 -17.16
N GLY A 211 2.76 21.49 -16.35
CA GLY A 211 1.38 21.68 -16.80
C GLY A 211 0.58 20.40 -16.98
N ALA A 212 1.12 19.23 -16.55
CA ALA A 212 0.44 17.95 -16.64
C ALA A 212 -0.37 17.67 -15.35
N TYR A 213 -1.67 17.82 -15.42
CA TYR A 213 -2.62 17.62 -14.31
C TYR A 213 -3.52 16.40 -14.50
N ASP A 214 -3.45 15.76 -15.66
CA ASP A 214 -4.18 14.58 -16.11
C ASP A 214 -3.33 13.79 -17.11
N LEU A 215 -3.80 12.62 -17.56
CA LEU A 215 -3.03 11.77 -18.47
C LEU A 215 -2.85 12.43 -19.86
N ALA A 216 -3.83 13.17 -20.35
CA ALA A 216 -3.69 13.93 -21.61
C ALA A 216 -2.55 14.94 -21.50
N GLY A 217 -2.43 15.63 -20.37
CA GLY A 217 -1.31 16.52 -20.07
C GLY A 217 0.03 15.79 -20.06
N VAL A 218 0.10 14.58 -19.49
CA VAL A 218 1.31 13.75 -19.54
C VAL A 218 1.70 13.38 -20.97
N CYS A 219 0.72 13.02 -21.82
CA CYS A 219 0.95 12.72 -23.23
C CYS A 219 1.45 13.94 -24.03
N ALA A 220 1.04 15.14 -23.63
CA ALA A 220 1.42 16.39 -24.31
C ALA A 220 2.85 16.87 -23.93
N VAL A 221 3.38 16.45 -22.80
CA VAL A 221 4.74 16.82 -22.35
C VAL A 221 5.79 16.09 -23.20
N ASN A 222 6.84 16.82 -23.63
CA ASN A 222 7.95 16.19 -24.33
C ASN A 222 8.54 15.03 -23.50
N PRO A 223 8.63 13.79 -24.03
CA PRO A 223 9.07 12.61 -23.29
C PRO A 223 10.46 12.72 -22.64
N LYS A 224 11.32 13.62 -23.14
CA LYS A 224 12.63 13.89 -22.51
C LYS A 224 12.50 14.50 -21.11
N VAL A 225 11.39 15.23 -20.83
CA VAL A 225 11.16 15.86 -19.53
C VAL A 225 10.87 14.82 -18.44
N PRO A 226 9.83 13.97 -18.56
CA PRO A 226 9.61 12.92 -17.58
C PRO A 226 10.80 11.97 -17.45
N ARG A 227 11.51 11.62 -18.53
CA ARG A 227 12.68 10.76 -18.45
C ARG A 227 13.80 11.37 -17.60
N ARG A 228 14.05 12.67 -17.70
CA ARG A 228 15.01 13.38 -16.86
C ARG A 228 14.56 13.45 -15.39
N GLU A 229 13.28 13.64 -15.13
CA GLU A 229 12.74 13.83 -13.77
C GLU A 229 12.53 12.52 -13.01
N PHE A 230 12.08 11.47 -13.68
CA PHE A 230 11.62 10.23 -13.05
C PHE A 230 12.52 9.03 -13.37
N GLY A 231 13.51 9.19 -14.27
CA GLY A 231 14.38 8.08 -14.68
C GLY A 231 13.58 6.92 -15.28
N LYS A 232 13.83 5.69 -14.84
CA LYS A 232 13.15 4.49 -15.37
C LYS A 232 11.64 4.49 -15.16
N ILE A 233 11.13 5.15 -14.13
CA ILE A 233 9.68 5.24 -13.86
C ILE A 233 8.97 6.05 -14.95
N ALA A 234 9.69 6.92 -15.67
CA ALA A 234 9.12 7.71 -16.75
C ALA A 234 8.52 6.86 -17.88
N GLU A 235 9.13 5.69 -18.17
CA GLU A 235 8.61 4.82 -19.24
C GLU A 235 7.21 4.31 -18.88
N TYR A 236 7.01 3.86 -17.63
CA TYR A 236 5.68 3.47 -17.15
C TYR A 236 4.69 4.65 -17.17
N LEU A 237 5.12 5.86 -16.76
CA LEU A 237 4.25 7.03 -16.78
C LEU A 237 3.80 7.39 -18.19
N ILE A 238 4.71 7.31 -19.18
CA ILE A 238 4.42 7.60 -20.57
C ILE A 238 3.51 6.53 -21.15
N ASP A 239 3.85 5.25 -20.98
CA ASP A 239 3.06 4.14 -21.52
C ASP A 239 1.66 4.12 -20.91
N HIS A 240 1.54 4.25 -19.59
CA HIS A 240 0.26 4.29 -18.89
C HIS A 240 -0.59 5.50 -19.31
N ALA A 241 0.03 6.67 -19.61
CA ALA A 241 -0.72 7.82 -20.10
C ALA A 241 -1.37 7.54 -21.46
N TRP A 242 -0.77 6.67 -22.28
CA TRP A 242 -1.35 6.17 -23.52
C TRP A 242 -2.27 4.96 -23.36
N GLY A 243 -2.47 4.47 -22.14
CA GLY A 243 -3.23 3.25 -21.84
C GLY A 243 -2.48 1.96 -22.15
N LEU A 244 -1.17 2.04 -22.36
CA LEU A 244 -0.33 0.89 -22.69
C LEU A 244 0.27 0.26 -21.43
N GLU A 245 0.32 -1.07 -21.41
CA GLU A 245 1.04 -1.87 -20.42
C GLU A 245 1.61 -3.10 -21.10
N ALA A 246 2.93 -3.19 -21.14
CA ALA A 246 3.62 -4.30 -21.77
C ALA A 246 3.75 -5.53 -20.88
N CYS A 247 3.65 -5.36 -19.55
CA CYS A 247 3.76 -6.47 -18.61
C CYS A 247 2.49 -7.32 -18.63
N THR A 248 2.65 -8.63 -18.81
CA THR A 248 1.54 -9.58 -18.72
C THR A 248 1.36 -10.12 -17.31
N VAL A 249 0.20 -10.73 -17.01
CA VAL A 249 -0.08 -11.39 -15.73
C VAL A 249 0.98 -12.47 -15.45
N GLU A 250 1.35 -13.26 -16.46
CA GLU A 250 2.40 -14.29 -16.36
C GLU A 250 3.77 -13.69 -16.00
N GLN A 251 4.16 -12.60 -16.68
CA GLN A 251 5.43 -11.92 -16.39
C GLN A 251 5.45 -11.31 -14.98
N ALA A 252 4.36 -10.68 -14.55
CA ALA A 252 4.24 -10.13 -13.20
C ALA A 252 4.37 -11.24 -12.14
N ARG A 253 3.72 -12.39 -12.37
CA ARG A 253 3.76 -13.55 -11.48
C ARG A 253 5.13 -14.21 -11.42
N SER A 254 5.81 -14.33 -12.55
CA SER A 254 7.12 -14.99 -12.66
C SER A 254 8.28 -14.08 -12.28
N TYR A 255 8.04 -12.78 -12.10
CA TYR A 255 9.09 -11.83 -11.77
C TYR A 255 9.82 -12.19 -10.47
N ARG A 256 11.13 -12.18 -10.54
CA ARG A 256 12.01 -12.34 -9.37
C ARG A 256 12.94 -11.13 -9.29
N PRO A 257 12.87 -10.34 -8.21
CA PRO A 257 13.74 -9.18 -8.05
C PRO A 257 15.22 -9.61 -7.98
N ARG A 258 16.08 -8.86 -8.65
CA ARG A 258 17.53 -9.12 -8.64
C ARG A 258 18.18 -8.76 -7.30
N GLY A 259 17.60 -7.82 -6.57
CA GLY A 259 18.03 -7.42 -5.24
C GLY A 259 16.91 -7.67 -4.25
N HIS A 260 17.26 -8.10 -3.05
CA HIS A 260 16.32 -8.32 -1.97
C HIS A 260 16.60 -7.33 -0.86
N SER A 261 15.57 -6.72 -0.31
CA SER A 261 15.61 -5.99 0.95
C SER A 261 14.58 -6.57 1.89
N LEU A 262 14.98 -6.82 3.11
CA LEU A 262 14.11 -7.22 4.19
C LEU A 262 13.89 -5.98 5.07
N THR A 263 12.64 -5.60 5.27
CA THR A 263 12.30 -4.41 6.02
C THR A 263 11.36 -4.79 7.17
N ASN A 264 11.74 -4.38 8.37
CA ASN A 264 10.91 -4.48 9.56
C ASN A 264 10.64 -3.06 10.07
N GLY A 265 9.41 -2.75 10.44
CA GLY A 265 9.03 -1.43 10.92
C GLY A 265 7.98 -1.50 12.03
N GLN A 266 8.15 -0.67 13.06
CA GLN A 266 7.20 -0.58 14.14
C GLN A 266 6.79 0.87 14.41
N VAL A 267 5.50 1.10 14.53
CA VAL A 267 4.93 2.37 14.99
C VAL A 267 4.78 2.27 16.51
N LEU A 268 5.45 3.19 17.21
CA LEU A 268 5.44 3.20 18.67
C LEU A 268 4.13 3.77 19.21
N MET A 269 3.65 3.22 20.33
CA MET A 269 2.39 3.62 20.96
C MET A 269 2.54 4.91 21.78
N ARG A 270 3.75 5.21 22.23
CA ARG A 270 4.15 6.41 22.96
C ARG A 270 5.57 6.80 22.58
N ASP A 271 6.06 7.90 23.09
CA ASP A 271 7.44 8.27 22.95
C ASP A 271 8.32 7.32 23.79
N TYR A 272 9.37 6.80 23.16
CA TYR A 272 10.35 5.92 23.79
C TYR A 272 11.64 6.67 24.10
N SER A 273 12.25 6.36 25.23
CA SER A 273 13.61 6.81 25.55
C SER A 273 14.64 6.12 24.64
N CYS A 274 15.83 6.70 24.54
CA CYS A 274 16.91 6.10 23.75
C CYS A 274 17.22 4.66 24.14
N ARG A 275 17.15 4.34 25.45
CA ARG A 275 17.40 2.98 25.96
C ARG A 275 16.29 2.01 25.55
N GLU A 276 15.03 2.43 25.58
CA GLU A 276 13.90 1.61 25.12
C GLU A 276 13.99 1.35 23.62
N VAL A 277 14.40 2.36 22.82
CA VAL A 277 14.62 2.19 21.37
C VAL A 277 15.75 1.21 21.09
N GLU A 278 16.87 1.24 21.85
CA GLU A 278 17.94 0.24 21.69
C GLU A 278 17.46 -1.18 21.95
N THR A 279 16.62 -1.39 22.97
CA THR A 279 16.02 -2.69 23.27
C THR A 279 15.13 -3.14 22.12
N LEU A 280 14.25 -2.27 21.65
CA LEU A 280 13.36 -2.54 20.53
C LEU A 280 14.14 -2.89 19.25
N LEU A 281 15.20 -2.14 18.94
CA LEU A 281 16.03 -2.41 17.77
C LEU A 281 16.69 -3.80 17.85
N ARG A 282 17.11 -4.25 19.04
CA ARG A 282 17.63 -5.62 19.23
C ARG A 282 16.58 -6.68 18.92
N GLU A 283 15.35 -6.50 19.39
CA GLU A 283 14.23 -7.40 19.09
C GLU A 283 13.89 -7.42 17.60
N MET A 284 13.84 -6.25 16.96
CA MET A 284 13.58 -6.13 15.53
C MET A 284 14.68 -6.78 14.67
N VAL A 285 15.95 -6.63 15.08
CA VAL A 285 17.10 -7.28 14.42
C VAL A 285 17.03 -8.79 14.58
N LEU A 286 16.68 -9.29 15.77
CA LEU A 286 16.51 -10.73 16.01
C LEU A 286 15.46 -11.32 15.05
N GLY A 287 14.28 -10.70 14.95
CA GLY A 287 13.23 -11.14 14.03
C GLY A 287 13.70 -11.13 12.57
N SER A 288 14.39 -10.06 12.14
CA SER A 288 14.92 -9.96 10.78
C SER A 288 16.03 -10.99 10.50
N ALA A 289 16.89 -11.29 11.48
CA ALA A 289 17.93 -12.29 11.33
C ALA A 289 17.36 -13.70 11.19
N LEU A 290 16.31 -14.04 11.97
CA LEU A 290 15.59 -15.31 11.87
C LEU A 290 14.98 -15.46 10.47
N GLU A 291 14.34 -14.42 9.95
CA GLU A 291 13.76 -14.43 8.59
C GLU A 291 14.85 -14.60 7.50
N LEU A 292 16.04 -13.99 7.67
CA LEU A 292 17.18 -14.22 6.79
C LEU A 292 17.61 -15.69 6.80
N VAL A 293 17.68 -16.31 7.97
CA VAL A 293 18.03 -17.73 8.12
C VAL A 293 16.98 -18.61 7.45
N GLU A 294 15.70 -18.39 7.71
CA GLU A 294 14.60 -19.16 7.09
C GLU A 294 14.63 -19.09 5.56
N LYS A 295 15.00 -17.93 5.00
CA LYS A 295 15.10 -17.72 3.55
C LYS A 295 16.46 -18.15 2.96
N GLY A 296 17.41 -18.59 3.76
CA GLY A 296 18.76 -18.95 3.31
C GLY A 296 19.55 -17.73 2.78
N LEU A 297 19.30 -16.53 3.32
CA LEU A 297 19.86 -15.27 2.86
C LEU A 297 20.89 -14.70 3.87
N CYS A 298 21.78 -13.84 3.36
CA CYS A 298 22.69 -13.04 4.16
C CYS A 298 22.58 -11.56 3.76
N ALA A 299 22.58 -10.67 4.75
CA ALA A 299 22.62 -9.23 4.53
C ALA A 299 24.03 -8.75 4.23
N GLN A 300 24.17 -7.79 3.31
CA GLN A 300 25.41 -7.08 2.99
C GLN A 300 25.40 -5.64 3.51
N VAL A 301 24.20 -5.11 3.77
CA VAL A 301 23.98 -3.75 4.27
C VAL A 301 22.95 -3.81 5.37
N ALA A 302 23.20 -3.13 6.47
CA ALA A 302 22.24 -2.85 7.51
C ALA A 302 21.82 -1.38 7.44
N SER A 303 20.53 -1.10 7.65
CA SER A 303 19.98 0.25 7.66
C SER A 303 19.02 0.41 8.81
N VAL A 304 19.00 1.58 9.44
CA VAL A 304 18.02 1.94 10.46
C VAL A 304 17.57 3.38 10.25
N TYR A 305 16.27 3.62 10.50
CA TYR A 305 15.70 4.95 10.55
C TYR A 305 14.76 5.05 11.75
N VAL A 306 14.87 6.14 12.50
CA VAL A 306 14.05 6.42 13.68
C VAL A 306 13.38 7.78 13.48
N GLY A 307 12.05 7.81 13.54
CA GLY A 307 11.27 9.04 13.53
C GLY A 307 11.22 9.65 14.92
N TYR A 308 11.36 10.96 15.00
CA TYR A 308 11.23 11.72 16.25
C TYR A 308 9.77 12.14 16.49
N SER A 309 9.39 12.26 17.75
CA SER A 309 8.08 12.77 18.12
C SER A 309 7.91 14.25 17.71
N ALA A 310 6.71 14.60 17.26
CA ALA A 310 6.36 15.97 16.94
C ALA A 310 6.51 16.92 18.13
N SER A 311 6.32 16.41 19.34
CA SER A 311 6.47 17.18 20.59
C SER A 311 7.89 17.71 20.82
N ASN A 312 8.89 17.08 20.22
CA ASN A 312 10.29 17.46 20.36
C ASN A 312 10.69 18.68 19.51
N PHE A 313 9.85 19.08 18.54
CA PHE A 313 10.14 20.16 17.59
C PHE A 313 8.92 21.07 17.36
N PRO A 314 8.40 21.74 18.39
CA PRO A 314 7.16 22.51 18.31
C PRO A 314 7.19 23.71 17.36
N HIS A 315 8.37 24.17 16.92
CA HIS A 315 8.57 25.40 16.14
C HIS A 315 9.28 25.21 14.79
N GLN A 316 9.56 23.98 14.36
CA GLN A 316 10.19 23.77 13.05
C GLN A 316 9.14 23.44 12.00
N SER A 317 9.23 24.13 10.86
CA SER A 317 8.44 23.79 9.67
C SER A 317 8.76 22.37 9.21
N TRP A 318 7.72 21.55 9.12
CA TRP A 318 7.77 20.11 8.77
C TRP A 318 7.99 19.86 7.27
N GLU A 319 8.81 20.66 6.59
CA GLU A 319 8.98 20.60 5.14
C GLU A 319 9.85 19.47 4.61
N LYS A 320 10.47 18.67 5.46
CA LYS A 320 11.30 17.53 5.01
C LYS A 320 10.53 16.21 5.20
N CYS A 321 10.01 15.66 4.10
CA CYS A 321 9.45 14.32 4.07
C CYS A 321 10.52 13.28 4.44
N GLY A 322 10.28 12.50 5.48
CA GLY A 322 11.01 11.26 5.74
C GLY A 322 10.76 10.21 4.64
N PRO A 323 11.52 9.11 4.59
CA PRO A 323 11.43 8.08 3.54
C PRO A 323 10.04 7.43 3.41
N PHE A 324 9.13 7.63 4.38
CA PHE A 324 7.76 7.10 4.37
C PHE A 324 6.69 8.16 4.12
N GLY A 325 7.05 9.33 3.55
CA GLY A 325 6.10 10.34 3.13
C GLY A 325 5.47 11.18 4.25
N ALA A 326 5.74 10.88 5.52
CA ALA A 326 5.30 11.70 6.64
C ALA A 326 6.33 12.81 6.90
N ALA A 327 5.85 14.02 7.15
CA ALA A 327 6.69 15.16 7.57
C ALA A 327 7.15 14.95 9.02
N THR A 328 7.96 13.93 9.28
CA THR A 328 8.53 13.64 10.60
C THR A 328 10.04 13.88 10.55
N ALA A 329 10.54 14.70 11.45
CA ALA A 329 11.96 14.75 11.70
C ALA A 329 12.42 13.36 12.15
N GLY A 330 13.59 12.94 11.72
CA GLY A 330 14.13 11.64 12.09
C GLY A 330 15.61 11.55 11.75
N ALA A 331 16.25 10.52 12.28
CA ALA A 331 17.63 10.22 11.99
C ALA A 331 17.81 8.75 11.61
N GLY A 332 18.80 8.47 10.81
CA GLY A 332 19.11 7.13 10.38
C GLY A 332 20.27 7.07 9.40
N GLY A 333 20.56 5.89 8.94
CA GLY A 333 21.65 5.67 7.99
C GLY A 333 21.76 4.21 7.59
N SER A 334 22.78 3.93 6.80
CA SER A 334 23.12 2.60 6.35
C SER A 334 24.61 2.33 6.57
N ALA A 335 24.96 1.09 6.86
CA ALA A 335 26.34 0.62 6.96
C ALA A 335 26.51 -0.65 6.14
N LYS A 336 27.60 -0.71 5.35
CA LYS A 336 28.03 -1.94 4.69
C LYS A 336 28.64 -2.87 5.72
N LEU A 337 28.21 -4.12 5.72
CA LEU A 337 28.77 -5.15 6.59
C LEU A 337 30.13 -5.64 6.05
N PRO A 338 31.10 -5.98 6.92
CA PRO A 338 32.43 -6.46 6.51
C PRO A 338 32.36 -7.70 5.61
N LYS A 339 31.38 -8.57 5.86
CA LYS A 339 31.06 -9.75 5.06
C LYS A 339 29.56 -10.00 5.09
N PRO A 340 28.99 -10.66 4.05
CA PRO A 340 27.59 -11.08 4.09
C PRO A 340 27.33 -11.95 5.32
N THR A 341 26.26 -11.65 6.08
CA THR A 341 25.95 -12.36 7.32
C THR A 341 24.46 -12.33 7.64
N ASN A 342 24.01 -13.34 8.37
CA ASN A 342 22.71 -13.40 9.04
C ASN A 342 22.89 -13.56 10.58
N ALA A 343 24.12 -13.41 11.07
CA ALA A 343 24.42 -13.51 12.50
C ALA A 343 23.83 -12.32 13.27
N VAL A 344 22.97 -12.62 14.26
CA VAL A 344 22.26 -11.62 15.06
C VAL A 344 23.19 -10.57 15.66
N ASN A 345 24.31 -11.00 16.27
CA ASN A 345 25.25 -10.08 16.91
C ASN A 345 25.86 -9.07 15.94
N ALA A 346 26.32 -9.55 14.78
CA ALA A 346 26.92 -8.67 13.75
C ALA A 346 25.90 -7.65 13.19
N LEU A 347 24.66 -8.08 12.97
CA LEU A 347 23.56 -7.20 12.53
C LEU A 347 23.19 -6.21 13.62
N THR A 348 23.11 -6.65 14.88
CA THR A 348 22.81 -5.80 16.03
C THR A 348 23.87 -4.72 16.22
N ASP A 349 25.16 -5.10 16.18
CA ASP A 349 26.26 -4.15 16.34
C ASP A 349 26.25 -3.09 15.23
N ALA A 350 25.98 -3.49 13.97
CA ALA A 350 25.87 -2.57 12.87
C ALA A 350 24.69 -1.60 13.02
N VAL A 351 23.51 -2.11 13.36
CA VAL A 351 22.29 -1.29 13.55
C VAL A 351 22.43 -0.33 14.72
N LEU A 352 22.91 -0.81 15.89
CA LEU A 352 23.12 0.03 17.05
C LEU A 352 24.27 1.03 16.84
N GLY A 353 25.31 0.68 16.09
CA GLY A 353 26.36 1.60 15.67
C GLY A 353 25.83 2.77 14.86
N ILE A 354 24.97 2.51 13.86
CA ILE A 354 24.30 3.56 13.09
C ILE A 354 23.40 4.40 13.98
N TYR A 355 22.58 3.75 14.83
CA TYR A 355 21.65 4.41 15.74
C TYR A 355 22.40 5.40 16.65
N ARG A 356 23.42 4.93 17.36
CA ARG A 356 24.21 5.76 18.30
C ARG A 356 24.97 6.89 17.63
N ALA A 357 25.43 6.68 16.39
CA ALA A 357 26.13 7.72 15.63
C ALA A 357 25.25 8.80 15.03
N ARG A 358 23.98 8.49 14.76
CA ARG A 358 23.08 9.37 14.00
C ARG A 358 21.94 9.95 14.83
N VAL A 359 21.54 9.27 15.90
CA VAL A 359 20.43 9.70 16.75
C VAL A 359 20.98 10.52 17.90
N THR A 360 20.54 11.78 17.98
CA THR A 360 20.99 12.70 19.04
C THR A 360 20.14 12.47 20.29
N ALA A 361 20.78 12.19 21.41
CA ALA A 361 20.12 11.90 22.68
C ALA A 361 19.14 13.02 23.14
N GLY A 362 19.44 14.28 22.81
CA GLY A 362 18.57 15.41 23.15
C GLY A 362 17.27 15.53 22.36
N ALA A 363 17.10 14.77 21.27
CA ALA A 363 15.90 14.79 20.43
C ALA A 363 14.78 13.85 20.94
N PHE A 364 15.09 13.00 21.93
CA PHE A 364 14.15 12.05 22.51
C PHE A 364 13.61 12.42 23.90
N HIS A 365 14.11 13.49 24.54
CA HIS A 365 13.63 13.87 25.85
C HIS A 365 12.28 14.61 25.78
N PRO A 366 11.20 14.00 26.25
CA PRO A 366 10.09 14.75 26.79
C PRO A 366 10.57 15.29 28.15
N SER A 367 10.45 16.60 28.35
CA SER A 367 10.79 17.30 29.59
C SER A 367 12.27 17.36 29.97
N ARG A 368 12.92 18.45 29.58
CA ARG A 368 13.82 19.10 30.53
C ARG A 368 12.94 19.53 31.69
N GLU A 369 12.99 18.84 32.81
CA GLU A 369 12.73 19.46 34.10
C GLU A 369 13.60 20.70 34.14
N HIS A 370 12.96 21.87 34.21
CA HIS A 370 13.61 23.10 34.64
C HIS A 370 14.03 22.86 36.10
N SER A 371 15.22 22.32 36.31
CA SER A 371 15.91 22.57 37.55
C SER A 371 16.25 24.06 37.54
N ALA A 372 15.37 24.84 38.16
CA ALA A 372 15.69 26.18 38.65
C ALA A 372 16.82 26.01 39.69
N GLY A 373 18.04 26.03 39.22
CA GLY A 373 19.23 26.26 40.02
C GLY A 373 19.38 27.77 40.19
N GLY A 374 19.10 28.24 41.39
CA GLY A 374 19.15 29.63 41.79
C GLY A 374 20.55 30.26 41.63
N PRO A 375 20.60 31.60 41.72
CA PRO A 375 21.83 32.34 41.56
C PRO A 375 22.63 32.31 42.88
N ASP A 376 23.87 32.14 42.83
CA ASP A 376 24.88 32.90 43.58
C ASP A 376 26.22 32.18 43.60
N ALA A 377 27.25 32.83 43.28
CA ALA A 377 28.30 33.42 44.10
C ALA A 377 29.52 33.81 43.24
N ARG A 378 29.68 35.09 43.12
CA ARG A 378 30.90 35.92 43.27
C ARG A 378 32.18 35.09 43.63
N ARG A 379 33.18 35.17 42.83
CA ARG A 379 34.43 35.93 42.94
C ARG A 379 35.39 35.57 41.79
#